data_1eb681eb6737fa041620f78c731232ab
#
_entry.id   1eb681eb6737fa041620f78c731232ab
#
_cell.length_a   1.000
_cell.length_b   1.000
_cell.length_c   1.000
_cell.angle_alpha   90.00
_cell.angle_beta   90.00
_cell.angle_gamma   90.00
#
_symmetry.space_group_name_H-M   'P 1'
#
loop_
_entity.id
_entity.type
_entity.pdbx_description
1 polymer ?
#
loop_
_entity_poly.entity_id
_entity_poly.type
_entity_poly.pdbx_seq_one_letter_code
_entity_poly.pdbx_strand_id
1 'polypeptide(L)'
;MKAKVMNLYSVTMREMEMDHKEWGKLKPEWKSCGKGKYQSPINIVEEDVQVLPNLGKLTRDYNPAPAILKNRGHDILIRWEKDAGKITMNGTKYKLSQCHWHAPSEHSFNGKRFPLILSLNFRVLANCKLQ
;
A
#
# COMPACT_ATOMS: atom_id res chain seq x y z
N MET A 1 -1.60 22.51 10.63
CA MET A 1 -1.51 21.68 9.41
C MET A 1 -2.77 21.90 8.57
N LYS A 2 -2.67 22.38 7.32
CA LYS A 2 -3.84 22.57 6.46
C LYS A 2 -3.96 21.35 5.53
N ALA A 3 -4.99 20.55 5.70
CA ALA A 3 -5.32 19.49 4.77
C ALA A 3 -6.29 20.04 3.71
N LYS A 4 -5.98 19.82 2.43
CA LYS A 4 -6.89 20.11 1.32
C LYS A 4 -7.68 18.86 0.99
N VAL A 5 -8.99 18.91 1.17
CA VAL A 5 -9.88 17.81 0.78
C VAL A 5 -10.27 18.01 -0.68
N MET A 6 -9.94 17.05 -1.53
CA MET A 6 -10.41 17.00 -2.92
C MET A 6 -11.33 15.80 -3.09
N ASN A 7 -12.57 16.09 -3.48
CA ASN A 7 -13.56 15.07 -3.83
C ASN A 7 -13.38 14.74 -5.32
N LEU A 8 -12.98 13.52 -5.63
CA LEU A 8 -12.76 13.06 -7.00
C LEU A 8 -13.60 11.80 -7.27
N TYR A 9 -14.68 11.99 -8.00
CA TYR A 9 -15.45 11.06 -8.82
C TYR A 9 -16.02 9.78 -8.19
N SER A 10 -17.29 9.58 -8.48
CA SER A 10 -18.02 8.32 -8.27
C SER A 10 -17.42 7.23 -9.17
N VAL A 11 -16.67 6.34 -8.56
CA VAL A 11 -16.50 4.99 -9.12
C VAL A 11 -17.86 4.31 -9.01
N THR A 12 -18.35 3.72 -10.09
CA THR A 12 -19.65 3.06 -10.05
C THR A 12 -19.62 1.92 -9.05
N MET A 13 -20.69 1.76 -8.27
CA MET A 13 -20.82 0.70 -7.24
C MET A 13 -20.47 -0.70 -7.79
N ARG A 14 -20.63 -0.91 -9.09
CA ARG A 14 -20.32 -2.15 -9.79
C ARG A 14 -18.82 -2.50 -9.83
N GLU A 15 -17.93 -1.49 -9.86
CA GLU A 15 -16.47 -1.71 -9.81
C GLU A 15 -15.97 -1.98 -8.38
N MET A 16 -16.75 -1.58 -7.37
CA MET A 16 -16.44 -1.81 -5.96
C MET A 16 -16.81 -3.23 -5.49
N GLU A 17 -17.75 -3.87 -6.15
CA GLU A 17 -18.24 -5.22 -5.79
C GLU A 17 -17.43 -6.35 -6.42
N MET A 18 -16.54 -6.05 -7.39
CA MET A 18 -15.77 -7.10 -8.04
C MET A 18 -14.63 -7.59 -7.17
N ASP A 19 -14.69 -8.87 -6.82
CA ASP A 19 -13.62 -9.55 -6.12
C ASP A 19 -12.28 -9.31 -6.86
N HIS A 20 -11.28 -8.86 -6.13
CA HIS A 20 -9.92 -8.64 -6.64
C HIS A 20 -9.34 -9.83 -7.41
N LYS A 21 -9.84 -11.05 -7.17
CA LYS A 21 -9.49 -12.27 -7.92
C LYS A 21 -9.87 -12.21 -9.41
N GLU A 22 -10.82 -11.36 -9.77
CA GLU A 22 -11.30 -11.23 -11.15
C GLU A 22 -10.60 -10.11 -11.93
N TRP A 23 -9.79 -9.27 -11.27
CA TRP A 23 -9.14 -8.11 -11.91
C TRP A 23 -8.28 -8.48 -13.11
N GLY A 24 -7.57 -9.61 -13.05
CA GLY A 24 -6.77 -10.10 -14.18
C GLY A 24 -7.55 -10.46 -15.43
N LYS A 25 -8.90 -10.52 -15.34
CA LYS A 25 -9.81 -10.83 -16.46
C LYS A 25 -10.46 -9.58 -17.05
N LEU A 26 -10.42 -8.44 -16.35
CA LEU A 26 -11.13 -7.23 -16.73
C LEU A 26 -10.52 -6.52 -17.93
N LYS A 27 -9.18 -6.47 -17.97
CA LYS A 27 -8.43 -5.80 -19.03
C LYS A 27 -7.17 -6.60 -19.37
N PRO A 28 -6.77 -6.67 -20.65
CA PRO A 28 -5.55 -7.38 -21.07
C PRO A 28 -4.28 -6.93 -20.34
N GLU A 29 -4.16 -5.61 -20.08
CA GLU A 29 -3.04 -5.00 -19.36
C GLU A 29 -2.98 -5.39 -17.88
N TRP A 30 -4.08 -5.89 -17.30
CA TRP A 30 -4.17 -6.35 -15.90
C TRP A 30 -3.97 -7.85 -15.75
N LYS A 31 -3.59 -8.55 -16.81
CA LYS A 31 -3.37 -10.00 -16.82
C LYS A 31 -2.43 -10.47 -15.69
N SER A 32 -1.44 -9.66 -15.33
CA SER A 32 -0.52 -9.97 -14.24
C SER A 32 -1.18 -10.05 -12.86
N CYS A 33 -2.33 -9.39 -12.66
CA CYS A 33 -3.11 -9.51 -11.42
C CYS A 33 -3.66 -10.93 -11.19
N GLY A 34 -3.83 -11.73 -12.26
CA GLY A 34 -4.31 -13.11 -12.14
C GLY A 34 -3.27 -14.18 -12.46
N LYS A 35 -2.17 -13.83 -13.16
CA LYS A 35 -1.17 -14.80 -13.64
C LYS A 35 0.27 -14.45 -13.27
N GLY A 36 0.51 -13.33 -12.60
CA GLY A 36 1.83 -12.92 -12.15
C GLY A 36 2.37 -13.88 -11.07
N LYS A 37 3.69 -14.00 -11.00
CA LYS A 37 4.37 -14.84 -9.99
C LYS A 37 4.42 -14.18 -8.60
N TYR A 38 4.34 -12.86 -8.55
CA TYR A 38 4.31 -12.08 -7.32
C TYR A 38 2.92 -11.48 -7.18
N GLN A 39 2.16 -11.98 -6.21
CA GLN A 39 0.78 -11.60 -5.99
C GLN A 39 0.62 -10.77 -4.71
N SER A 40 -0.31 -9.84 -4.72
CA SER A 40 -0.79 -9.08 -3.58
C SER A 40 -2.27 -8.76 -3.86
N PRO A 41 -3.16 -8.91 -2.88
CA PRO A 41 -2.95 -9.28 -1.48
C PRO A 41 -2.59 -10.76 -1.27
N ILE A 42 -2.05 -11.08 -0.09
CA ILE A 42 -1.70 -12.46 0.31
C ILE A 42 -2.36 -12.83 1.62
N ASN A 43 -2.50 -14.13 1.85
CA ASN A 43 -2.78 -14.68 3.16
C ASN A 43 -1.45 -14.91 3.89
N ILE A 44 -1.27 -14.29 5.05
CA ILE A 44 -0.11 -14.52 5.92
C ILE A 44 -0.50 -15.68 6.84
N VAL A 45 0.20 -16.81 6.68
CA VAL A 45 0.01 -17.99 7.53
C VAL A 45 1.11 -17.98 8.57
N GLU A 46 0.73 -17.96 9.85
CA GLU A 46 1.69 -17.81 10.98
C GLU A 46 2.74 -18.93 10.99
N GLU A 47 2.32 -20.14 10.64
CA GLU A 47 3.20 -21.31 10.58
C GLU A 47 4.27 -21.22 9.48
N ASP A 48 4.03 -20.42 8.44
CA ASP A 48 4.97 -20.19 7.34
C ASP A 48 5.93 -19.02 7.63
N VAL A 49 5.69 -18.25 8.70
CA VAL A 49 6.51 -17.08 9.05
C VAL A 49 7.87 -17.50 9.58
N GLN A 50 8.91 -17.05 8.92
CA GLN A 50 10.29 -17.28 9.35
C GLN A 50 10.85 -16.03 10.03
N VAL A 51 11.34 -16.18 11.26
CA VAL A 51 12.07 -15.12 11.95
C VAL A 51 13.52 -15.12 11.46
N LEU A 52 13.91 -14.05 10.80
CA LEU A 52 15.28 -13.88 10.28
C LEU A 52 16.02 -12.84 11.12
N PRO A 53 16.91 -13.27 12.06
CA PRO A 53 17.60 -12.35 12.98
C PRO A 53 18.47 -11.31 12.27
N ASN A 54 18.94 -11.64 11.07
CA ASN A 54 19.87 -10.80 10.29
C ASN A 54 19.18 -9.73 9.42
N LEU A 55 17.84 -9.67 9.39
CA LEU A 55 17.12 -8.63 8.65
C LEU A 55 17.30 -7.23 9.27
N GLY A 56 17.83 -7.15 10.47
CA GLY A 56 18.03 -5.90 11.17
C GLY A 56 16.72 -5.29 11.71
N LYS A 57 16.86 -4.12 12.32
CA LYS A 57 15.73 -3.39 12.91
C LYS A 57 15.06 -2.52 11.86
N LEU A 58 13.73 -2.58 11.76
CA LEU A 58 12.96 -1.57 11.03
C LEU A 58 13.01 -0.26 11.83
N THR A 59 13.65 0.77 11.28
CA THR A 59 13.62 2.12 11.85
C THR A 59 12.60 2.99 11.12
N ARG A 60 11.90 3.82 11.88
CA ARG A 60 10.87 4.73 11.38
C ARG A 60 11.24 6.15 11.80
N ASP A 61 11.27 7.04 10.83
CA ASP A 61 11.62 8.45 11.00
C ASP A 61 10.59 9.26 10.19
N TYR A 62 9.45 9.56 10.84
CA TYR A 62 8.34 10.26 10.20
C TYR A 62 8.28 11.71 10.67
N ASN A 63 7.98 12.61 9.73
CA ASN A 63 7.85 14.03 9.94
C ASN A 63 6.45 14.52 9.58
N PRO A 64 5.88 15.46 10.32
CA PRO A 64 4.69 16.17 9.88
C PRO A 64 4.94 16.87 8.55
N ALA A 65 4.08 16.64 7.56
CA ALA A 65 4.21 17.26 6.25
C ALA A 65 2.83 17.60 5.67
N PRO A 66 2.74 18.62 4.80
CA PRO A 66 1.52 18.91 4.06
C PRO A 66 1.07 17.70 3.26
N ALA A 67 -0.23 17.45 3.27
CA ALA A 67 -0.81 16.31 2.59
C ALA A 67 -2.15 16.65 1.96
N ILE A 68 -2.53 15.90 0.94
CA ILE A 68 -3.82 15.93 0.29
C ILE A 68 -4.58 14.67 0.70
N LEU A 69 -5.78 14.86 1.24
CA LEU A 69 -6.76 13.79 1.47
C LEU A 69 -7.63 13.64 0.24
N LYS A 70 -7.74 12.43 -0.29
CA LYS A 70 -8.58 12.09 -1.45
C LYS A 70 -9.51 10.95 -1.10
N ASN A 71 -10.80 11.13 -1.46
CA ASN A 71 -11.74 10.02 -1.60
C ASN A 71 -11.68 9.56 -3.06
N ARG A 72 -11.29 8.30 -3.31
CA ARG A 72 -11.20 7.72 -4.66
C ARG A 72 -12.42 6.86 -5.02
N GLY A 73 -13.44 6.85 -4.14
CA GLY A 73 -14.64 6.03 -4.28
C GLY A 73 -14.47 4.66 -3.61
N HIS A 74 -13.42 3.94 -3.93
CA HIS A 74 -13.12 2.61 -3.38
C HIS A 74 -12.19 2.64 -2.16
N ASP A 75 -11.51 3.76 -1.91
CA ASP A 75 -10.66 3.96 -0.74
C ASP A 75 -10.51 5.44 -0.37
N ILE A 76 -9.96 5.68 0.80
CA ILE A 76 -9.51 6.98 1.26
C ILE A 76 -8.00 6.99 1.25
N LEU A 77 -7.42 8.00 0.60
CA LEU A 77 -5.98 8.13 0.40
C LEU A 77 -5.46 9.44 0.97
N ILE A 78 -4.34 9.39 1.67
CA ILE A 78 -3.51 10.54 1.99
C ILE A 78 -2.22 10.47 1.16
N ARG A 79 -1.94 11.53 0.42
CA ARG A 79 -0.69 11.70 -0.31
C ARG A 79 0.06 12.90 0.24
N TRP A 80 1.27 12.69 0.70
CA TRP A 80 2.14 13.76 1.14
C TRP A 80 2.74 14.52 -0.03
N GLU A 81 2.71 15.85 0.06
CA GLU A 81 3.24 16.76 -0.97
C GLU A 81 4.71 17.10 -0.74
N LYS A 82 5.16 16.95 0.50
CA LYS A 82 6.55 17.19 0.92
C LYS A 82 7.11 15.95 1.63
N ASP A 83 8.29 16.07 2.17
CA ASP A 83 8.96 14.99 2.88
C ASP A 83 8.23 14.67 4.19
N ALA A 84 7.60 13.54 4.25
CA ALA A 84 6.92 13.00 5.43
C ALA A 84 7.78 11.97 6.18
N GLY A 85 9.05 11.83 5.77
CA GLY A 85 9.98 10.91 6.39
C GLY A 85 10.13 9.58 5.65
N LYS A 86 10.73 8.64 6.34
CA LYS A 86 11.18 7.37 5.74
C LYS A 86 11.13 6.22 6.74
N ILE A 87 11.23 5.02 6.20
CA ILE A 87 11.67 3.84 6.94
C ILE A 87 13.06 3.42 6.44
N THR A 88 13.80 2.75 7.30
CA THR A 88 15.04 2.08 6.89
C THR A 88 14.92 0.61 7.27
N MET A 89 15.16 -0.24 6.29
CA MET A 89 15.11 -1.68 6.42
C MET A 89 16.35 -2.27 5.74
N ASN A 90 17.11 -3.04 6.48
CA ASN A 90 18.36 -3.63 6.00
C ASN A 90 19.29 -2.60 5.29
N GLY A 91 19.48 -1.42 5.91
CA GLY A 91 20.30 -0.33 5.37
C GLY A 91 19.68 0.46 4.22
N THR A 92 18.62 -0.04 3.61
CA THR A 92 17.93 0.65 2.50
C THR A 92 16.88 1.61 3.05
N LYS A 93 16.89 2.83 2.52
CA LYS A 93 15.95 3.90 2.90
C LYS A 93 14.77 3.95 1.92
N TYR A 94 13.57 4.01 2.47
CA TYR A 94 12.32 4.08 1.71
C TYR A 94 11.52 5.30 2.16
N LYS A 95 11.33 6.25 1.26
CA LYS A 95 10.57 7.48 1.53
C LYS A 95 9.08 7.20 1.57
N LEU A 96 8.39 7.70 2.60
CA LEU A 96 6.93 7.65 2.68
C LEU A 96 6.30 8.52 1.59
N SER A 97 5.44 7.95 0.78
CA SER A 97 4.78 8.60 -0.36
C SER A 97 3.31 8.87 -0.11
N GLN A 98 2.57 7.82 0.26
CA GLN A 98 1.14 7.90 0.50
C GLN A 98 0.69 6.78 1.43
N CYS A 99 -0.49 6.93 2.00
CA CYS A 99 -1.22 5.83 2.63
C CYS A 99 -2.68 5.82 2.21
N HIS A 100 -3.31 4.67 2.33
CA HIS A 100 -4.73 4.51 2.06
C HIS A 100 -5.33 3.40 2.92
N TRP A 101 -6.65 3.41 3.05
CA TRP A 101 -7.40 2.46 3.86
C TRP A 101 -8.35 1.66 3.01
N HIS A 102 -8.45 0.35 3.32
CA HIS A 102 -9.47 -0.53 2.79
C HIS A 102 -10.29 -1.16 3.91
N ALA A 103 -11.57 -1.31 3.69
CA ALA A 103 -12.49 -2.00 4.57
C ALA A 103 -13.35 -2.96 3.74
N PRO A 104 -13.30 -4.29 4.00
CA PRO A 104 -12.38 -5.00 4.88
C PRO A 104 -10.93 -5.04 4.35
N SER A 105 -9.99 -5.57 5.15
CA SER A 105 -8.60 -5.74 4.73
C SER A 105 -8.51 -6.63 3.49
N GLU A 106 -7.62 -6.26 2.56
CA GLU A 106 -7.35 -7.10 1.37
C GLU A 106 -6.48 -8.30 1.75
N HIS A 107 -5.43 -8.09 2.53
CA HIS A 107 -4.65 -9.18 3.12
C HIS A 107 -5.42 -9.89 4.22
N SER A 108 -5.15 -11.17 4.39
CA SER A 108 -5.65 -11.97 5.49
C SER A 108 -4.51 -12.50 6.37
N PHE A 109 -4.83 -12.86 7.60
CA PHE A 109 -3.93 -13.52 8.54
C PHE A 109 -4.61 -14.81 9.01
N ASN A 110 -3.96 -15.94 8.80
CA ASN A 110 -4.53 -17.28 9.04
C ASN A 110 -5.94 -17.43 8.45
N GLY A 111 -6.13 -16.95 7.22
CA GLY A 111 -7.40 -17.00 6.50
C GLY A 111 -8.45 -15.97 6.93
N LYS A 112 -8.20 -15.18 7.96
CA LYS A 112 -9.14 -14.16 8.46
C LYS A 112 -8.80 -12.77 7.93
N ARG A 113 -9.81 -12.05 7.43
CA ARG A 113 -9.70 -10.63 7.06
C ARG A 113 -10.03 -9.75 8.26
N PHE A 114 -9.35 -8.65 8.39
CA PHE A 114 -9.64 -7.63 9.40
C PHE A 114 -10.67 -6.63 8.88
N PRO A 115 -11.42 -5.97 9.77
CA PRO A 115 -12.41 -4.96 9.36
C PRO A 115 -11.79 -3.79 8.57
N LEU A 116 -10.54 -3.46 8.84
CA LEU A 116 -9.82 -2.34 8.22
C LEU A 116 -8.34 -2.67 8.08
N ILE A 117 -7.72 -2.20 7.00
CA ILE A 117 -6.27 -2.18 6.84
C ILE A 117 -5.80 -0.78 6.43
N LEU A 118 -4.66 -0.36 6.97
CA LEU A 118 -3.91 0.81 6.52
C LEU A 118 -2.72 0.34 5.68
N SER A 119 -2.71 0.70 4.43
CA SER A 119 -1.60 0.44 3.51
C SER A 119 -0.69 1.66 3.41
N LEU A 120 0.60 1.48 3.71
CA LEU A 120 1.63 2.51 3.59
C LEU A 120 2.48 2.24 2.37
N ASN A 121 2.53 3.19 1.45
CA ASN A 121 3.34 3.08 0.24
C ASN A 121 4.62 3.90 0.36
N PHE A 122 5.72 3.24 0.09
CA PHE A 122 7.05 3.82 0.11
C PHE A 122 7.71 3.76 -1.26
N ARG A 123 8.63 4.70 -1.51
CA ARG A 123 9.51 4.68 -2.68
C ARG A 123 10.94 4.52 -2.23
N VAL A 124 11.67 3.66 -2.90
CA VAL A 124 13.11 3.52 -2.67
C VAL A 124 13.77 4.89 -2.91
N LEU A 125 14.53 5.36 -1.94
CA LEU A 125 15.48 6.45 -2.16
C LEU A 125 16.69 5.82 -2.83
N ALA A 126 16.62 5.68 -4.17
CA ALA A 126 17.77 5.25 -4.94
C ALA A 126 18.89 6.28 -4.74
N ASN A 127 19.98 5.86 -4.12
CA ASN A 127 21.26 6.52 -4.31
C ASN A 127 21.69 6.20 -5.75
N CYS A 128 21.07 6.85 -6.72
CA CYS A 128 21.51 6.76 -8.10
C CYS A 128 22.82 7.55 -8.23
N LYS A 129 23.92 6.97 -7.79
CA LYS A 129 25.21 7.30 -8.39
C LYS A 129 25.26 6.51 -9.69
N LEU A 130 24.77 7.13 -10.76
CA LEU A 130 25.19 6.76 -12.09
C LEU A 130 26.70 7.03 -12.14
N GLN A 131 27.50 5.99 -12.13
CA GLN A 131 28.86 6.02 -12.63
C GLN A 131 28.80 5.80 -14.15
#